data_ae85b3f355aa8178721cafbdfdc55a72
#
_entry.id   ae85b3f355aa8178721cafbdfdc55a72
#
_cell.length_a   1.000
_cell.length_b   1.000
_cell.length_c   1.000
_cell.angle_alpha   90.00
_cell.angle_beta   90.00
_cell.angle_gamma   90.00
#
_symmetry.space_group_name_H-M   'P 1'
#
loop_
_entity.id
_entity.type
_entity.pdbx_description
1 polymer ?
#
loop_
_entity_poly.entity_id
_entity_poly.type
_entity_poly.pdbx_seq_one_letter_code
_entity_poly.pdbx_strand_id
1 'polypeptide(L)'
;NGQLMKGLRTISNKTYYFSKTTGQLSHGWQKIGGKRYYFHPKTGAMVKKKWIGSRYVSSTGAVTKVKRTSKSRLIILGDCRVASMRECGIGNAIYIGKVSMGYDWLRSTAGPMLESYLASYPESTVVFGFGLNDYLYQQAKYIAYYRSFIASHPNANIYLMSINPVIGVGAYNVSNATIRPFNDALRKNFPDYYLDCFSHLQKVGYYAADGQHYNTATYRKIYN
;
A
#
# COMPACT_ATOMS: atom_id res chain seq x y z
N ASN A 1 18.18 30.52 14.63
CA ASN A 1 17.49 30.19 13.38
C ASN A 1 16.39 29.18 13.68
N GLY A 2 15.13 29.62 13.81
CA GLY A 2 13.95 28.78 14.14
C GLY A 2 13.46 27.92 12.98
N GLN A 3 14.34 27.29 12.20
CA GLN A 3 13.91 26.38 11.13
C GLN A 3 13.35 25.08 11.70
N LEU A 4 12.16 24.73 11.26
CA LEU A 4 11.47 23.50 11.63
C LEU A 4 12.26 22.28 11.16
N MET A 5 12.61 21.37 12.07
CA MET A 5 13.29 20.13 11.72
C MET A 5 12.37 19.21 10.91
N LYS A 6 12.88 18.66 9.81
CA LYS A 6 12.16 17.75 8.93
C LYS A 6 13.01 16.55 8.54
N GLY A 7 12.38 15.39 8.36
CA GLY A 7 13.03 14.14 7.98
C GLY A 7 13.85 13.50 9.11
N LEU A 8 14.76 12.61 8.75
CA LEU A 8 15.69 12.00 9.71
C LEU A 8 16.73 13.01 10.20
N ARG A 9 16.90 13.09 11.53
CA ARG A 9 17.90 13.94 12.19
C ARG A 9 18.61 13.17 13.30
N THR A 10 19.91 13.34 13.40
CA THR A 10 20.68 12.79 14.52
C THR A 10 20.98 13.91 15.51
N ILE A 11 20.57 13.73 16.75
CA ILE A 11 20.73 14.66 17.86
C ILE A 11 21.31 13.85 19.01
N SER A 12 22.46 14.28 19.54
CA SER A 12 23.16 13.59 20.66
C SER A 12 23.29 12.07 20.44
N ASN A 13 23.81 11.67 19.29
CA ASN A 13 24.00 10.27 18.86
C ASN A 13 22.71 9.41 18.74
N LYS A 14 21.53 10.02 18.83
CA LYS A 14 20.24 9.34 18.61
C LYS A 14 19.59 9.87 17.34
N THR A 15 19.01 8.98 16.55
CA THR A 15 18.32 9.35 15.31
C THR A 15 16.82 9.49 15.59
N TYR A 16 16.22 10.56 15.09
CA TYR A 16 14.81 10.89 15.21
C TYR A 16 14.23 11.13 13.82
N TYR A 17 12.94 10.99 13.68
CA TYR A 17 12.24 11.35 12.45
C TYR A 17 11.18 12.42 12.73
N PHE A 18 11.30 13.52 12.01
CA PHE A 18 10.34 14.62 12.03
C PHE A 18 9.52 14.56 10.74
N SER A 19 8.22 14.65 10.86
CA SER A 19 7.32 14.67 9.71
C SER A 19 7.79 15.68 8.67
N LYS A 20 7.91 15.25 7.42
CA LYS A 20 8.30 16.15 6.32
C LYS A 20 7.28 17.25 6.06
N THR A 21 6.02 17.00 6.42
CA THR A 21 4.90 17.94 6.24
C THR A 21 4.79 18.88 7.43
N THR A 22 4.64 18.34 8.65
CA THR A 22 4.33 19.11 9.85
C THR A 22 5.53 19.44 10.74
N GLY A 23 6.68 18.75 10.54
CA GLY A 23 7.84 18.87 11.42
C GLY A 23 7.67 18.23 12.80
N GLN A 24 6.54 17.59 13.09
CA GLN A 24 6.32 16.92 14.37
C GLN A 24 7.21 15.68 14.53
N LEU A 25 7.67 15.44 15.76
CA LEU A 25 8.44 14.25 16.11
C LEU A 25 7.56 12.99 15.96
N SER A 26 8.07 12.01 15.24
CA SER A 26 7.35 10.77 14.98
C SER A 26 7.70 9.69 16.00
N HIS A 27 6.71 8.88 16.35
CA HIS A 27 6.82 7.74 17.26
C HIS A 27 6.28 6.47 16.59
N GLY A 28 6.63 5.30 17.12
CA GLY A 28 6.15 4.02 16.59
C GLY A 28 6.74 3.68 15.21
N TRP A 29 5.98 2.93 14.43
CA TRP A 29 6.39 2.51 13.10
C TRP A 29 6.26 3.66 12.08
N GLN A 30 7.34 3.88 11.32
CA GLN A 30 7.36 4.84 10.21
C GLN A 30 7.90 4.16 8.95
N LYS A 31 7.32 4.47 7.79
CA LYS A 31 7.83 4.05 6.49
C LYS A 31 8.54 5.26 5.84
N ILE A 32 9.83 5.12 5.56
CA ILE A 32 10.70 6.22 5.09
C ILE A 32 11.56 5.66 3.96
N GLY A 33 11.46 6.22 2.76
CA GLY A 33 12.19 5.76 1.59
C GLY A 33 11.93 4.26 1.29
N GLY A 34 10.69 3.82 1.37
CA GLY A 34 10.28 2.42 1.14
C GLY A 34 10.65 1.44 2.26
N LYS A 35 11.46 1.83 3.24
CA LYS A 35 11.88 0.98 4.38
C LYS A 35 11.13 1.34 5.65
N ARG A 36 10.87 0.34 6.51
CA ARG A 36 10.24 0.56 7.82
C ARG A 36 11.28 0.73 8.91
N TYR A 37 11.01 1.69 9.80
CA TYR A 37 11.79 2.03 10.99
C TYR A 37 10.87 2.09 12.21
N TYR A 38 11.41 1.86 13.39
CA TYR A 38 10.66 1.99 14.63
C TYR A 38 11.29 3.05 15.52
N PHE A 39 10.46 4.00 15.97
CA PHE A 39 10.86 5.06 16.89
C PHE A 39 10.22 4.81 18.25
N HIS A 40 11.02 4.92 19.30
CA HIS A 40 10.58 4.59 20.66
C HIS A 40 9.35 5.44 21.07
N PRO A 41 8.26 4.83 21.62
CA PRO A 41 7.00 5.55 21.83
C PRO A 41 7.10 6.76 22.76
N LYS A 42 7.98 6.70 23.76
CA LYS A 42 8.15 7.80 24.72
C LYS A 42 9.19 8.83 24.29
N THR A 43 10.31 8.38 23.70
CA THR A 43 11.46 9.25 23.43
C THR A 43 11.56 9.69 21.97
N GLY A 44 10.86 9.05 21.05
CA GLY A 44 10.99 9.28 19.61
C GLY A 44 12.34 8.83 19.01
N ALA A 45 13.25 8.25 19.79
CA ALA A 45 14.55 7.80 19.28
C ALA A 45 14.40 6.52 18.43
N MET A 46 15.14 6.44 17.31
CA MET A 46 15.16 5.26 16.45
C MET A 46 15.69 4.05 17.22
N VAL A 47 14.93 2.96 17.19
CA VAL A 47 15.37 1.67 17.76
C VAL A 47 16.19 0.92 16.72
N LYS A 48 17.28 0.29 17.17
CA LYS A 48 18.22 -0.47 16.33
C LYS A 48 18.55 -1.82 16.98
N LYS A 49 18.95 -2.81 16.16
CA LYS A 49 19.42 -4.14 16.59
C LYS A 49 18.46 -4.84 17.55
N LYS A 50 17.14 -4.77 17.29
CA LYS A 50 16.12 -5.31 18.19
C LYS A 50 14.90 -5.87 17.43
N TRP A 51 14.25 -6.88 18.01
CA TRP A 51 12.94 -7.33 17.61
C TRP A 51 11.86 -6.42 18.20
N ILE A 52 10.94 -5.94 17.36
CA ILE A 52 9.75 -5.19 17.73
C ILE A 52 8.56 -5.99 17.17
N GLY A 53 7.92 -6.76 18.05
CA GLY A 53 6.95 -7.77 17.61
C GLY A 53 7.61 -8.79 16.66
N SER A 54 7.00 -8.99 15.50
CA SER A 54 7.50 -9.90 14.45
C SER A 54 8.61 -9.33 13.57
N ARG A 55 9.01 -8.06 13.75
CA ARG A 55 9.96 -7.36 12.86
C ARG A 55 11.29 -7.10 13.56
N TYR A 56 12.39 -7.49 12.91
CA TYR A 56 13.73 -7.17 13.36
C TYR A 56 14.23 -5.89 12.70
N VAL A 57 14.59 -4.89 13.53
CA VAL A 57 15.25 -3.67 13.09
C VAL A 57 16.76 -3.86 13.19
N SER A 58 17.47 -3.61 12.09
CA SER A 58 18.92 -3.81 11.95
C SER A 58 19.74 -2.73 12.66
N SER A 59 21.05 -2.77 12.48
CA SER A 59 21.98 -1.72 12.94
C SER A 59 21.71 -0.35 12.30
N THR A 60 21.16 -0.34 11.08
CA THR A 60 20.73 0.89 10.41
C THR A 60 19.36 1.39 10.89
N GLY A 61 18.64 0.60 11.70
CA GLY A 61 17.27 0.87 12.15
C GLY A 61 16.19 0.42 11.17
N ALA A 62 16.54 0.00 9.95
CA ALA A 62 15.59 -0.53 8.99
C ALA A 62 15.15 -1.95 9.34
N VAL A 63 13.88 -2.30 9.07
CA VAL A 63 13.40 -3.69 9.15
C VAL A 63 14.10 -4.53 8.09
N THR A 64 14.73 -5.63 8.51
CA THR A 64 15.45 -6.56 7.62
C THR A 64 14.94 -7.99 7.70
N LYS A 65 14.23 -8.35 8.79
CA LYS A 65 13.65 -9.70 8.97
C LYS A 65 12.23 -9.56 9.51
N VAL A 66 11.33 -10.36 8.97
CA VAL A 66 9.95 -10.49 9.46
C VAL A 66 9.68 -11.97 9.71
N LYS A 67 9.28 -12.31 10.94
CA LYS A 67 8.76 -13.65 11.22
C LYS A 67 7.32 -13.70 10.73
N ARG A 68 6.96 -14.73 9.96
CA ARG A 68 5.55 -15.05 9.74
C ARG A 68 4.96 -15.47 11.09
N THR A 69 4.02 -14.70 11.58
CA THR A 69 3.27 -15.03 12.79
C THR A 69 1.90 -15.59 12.39
N SER A 70 1.24 -16.31 13.28
CA SER A 70 -0.18 -16.67 13.13
C SER A 70 -1.08 -15.43 12.98
N LYS A 71 -0.58 -14.24 13.36
CA LYS A 71 -1.26 -12.93 13.29
C LYS A 71 -1.04 -12.15 11.99
N SER A 72 -0.45 -12.77 10.96
CA SER A 72 -0.17 -12.12 9.68
C SER A 72 -0.79 -12.88 8.52
N ARG A 73 -1.41 -12.15 7.60
CA ARG A 73 -1.94 -12.64 6.31
C ARG A 73 -1.55 -11.67 5.20
N LEU A 74 -1.53 -12.17 3.97
CA LEU A 74 -1.59 -11.29 2.79
C LEU A 74 -3.06 -11.09 2.43
N ILE A 75 -3.51 -9.86 2.43
CA ILE A 75 -4.89 -9.47 2.10
C ILE A 75 -4.81 -8.52 0.90
N ILE A 76 -5.46 -8.88 -0.18
CA ILE A 76 -5.53 -8.06 -1.39
C ILE A 76 -6.98 -7.68 -1.60
N LEU A 77 -7.27 -6.38 -1.62
CA LEU A 77 -8.62 -5.91 -1.83
C LEU A 77 -8.69 -4.92 -3.01
N GLY A 78 -9.77 -5.00 -3.79
CA GLY A 78 -9.87 -4.20 -4.99
C GLY A 78 -11.10 -4.49 -5.85
N ASP A 79 -11.01 -4.01 -7.06
CA ASP A 79 -12.06 -4.09 -8.09
C ASP A 79 -12.08 -5.45 -8.84
N CYS A 80 -12.58 -5.44 -10.07
CA CYS A 80 -12.70 -6.63 -10.93
C CYS A 80 -11.37 -7.37 -11.13
N ARG A 81 -10.24 -6.67 -11.17
CA ARG A 81 -8.93 -7.32 -11.36
C ARG A 81 -8.53 -8.14 -10.15
N VAL A 82 -8.84 -7.68 -8.93
CA VAL A 82 -8.63 -8.46 -7.70
C VAL A 82 -9.62 -9.64 -7.62
N ALA A 83 -10.87 -9.45 -8.06
CA ALA A 83 -11.83 -10.56 -8.18
C ALA A 83 -11.29 -11.64 -9.13
N SER A 84 -10.77 -11.25 -10.29
CA SER A 84 -10.18 -12.17 -11.28
C SER A 84 -8.91 -12.88 -10.76
N MET A 85 -8.07 -12.21 -9.95
CA MET A 85 -6.94 -12.88 -9.30
C MET A 85 -7.41 -14.05 -8.42
N ARG A 86 -8.47 -13.86 -7.65
CA ARG A 86 -9.10 -14.92 -6.84
C ARG A 86 -9.62 -16.07 -7.72
N GLU A 87 -10.35 -15.75 -8.78
CA GLU A 87 -10.94 -16.73 -9.70
C GLU A 87 -9.88 -17.53 -10.45
N CYS A 88 -8.76 -16.90 -10.80
CA CYS A 88 -7.60 -17.56 -11.38
C CYS A 88 -6.77 -18.39 -10.38
N GLY A 89 -7.14 -18.44 -9.10
CA GLY A 89 -6.42 -19.18 -8.08
C GLY A 89 -4.98 -18.71 -7.87
N ILE A 90 -4.75 -17.40 -7.91
CA ILE A 90 -3.40 -16.82 -7.78
C ILE A 90 -2.96 -16.82 -6.32
N GLY A 91 -1.99 -17.65 -5.98
CA GLY A 91 -1.38 -17.69 -4.64
C GLY A 91 -2.37 -18.08 -3.53
N ASN A 92 -2.09 -17.66 -2.29
CA ASN A 92 -2.88 -17.96 -1.10
C ASN A 92 -3.27 -16.72 -0.28
N ALA A 93 -3.43 -15.58 -0.94
CA ALA A 93 -3.91 -14.36 -0.30
C ALA A 93 -5.40 -14.46 0.07
N ILE A 94 -5.83 -13.66 1.05
CA ILE A 94 -7.24 -13.37 1.25
C ILE A 94 -7.62 -12.29 0.24
N TYR A 95 -8.53 -12.62 -0.66
CA TYR A 95 -8.99 -11.70 -1.70
C TYR A 95 -10.36 -11.12 -1.35
N ILE A 96 -10.43 -9.79 -1.23
CA ILE A 96 -11.66 -9.01 -1.06
C ILE A 96 -11.85 -8.21 -2.35
N GLY A 97 -12.39 -8.86 -3.37
CA GLY A 97 -12.58 -8.28 -4.71
C GLY A 97 -13.97 -8.51 -5.24
N LYS A 98 -14.51 -7.53 -5.97
CA LYS A 98 -15.82 -7.62 -6.62
C LYS A 98 -15.81 -6.84 -7.93
N VAL A 99 -16.47 -7.40 -8.96
CA VAL A 99 -16.58 -6.81 -10.29
C VAL A 99 -17.34 -5.50 -10.23
N SER A 100 -16.90 -4.51 -11.02
CA SER A 100 -17.52 -3.18 -11.18
C SER A 100 -17.60 -2.35 -9.90
N MET A 101 -16.76 -2.63 -8.90
CA MET A 101 -16.75 -1.91 -7.63
C MET A 101 -15.65 -0.87 -7.57
N GLY A 102 -15.94 0.23 -6.88
CA GLY A 102 -15.03 1.36 -6.64
C GLY A 102 -15.05 1.83 -5.21
N TYR A 103 -14.86 3.13 -5.02
CA TYR A 103 -14.73 3.79 -3.72
C TYR A 103 -15.91 3.53 -2.77
N ASP A 104 -17.15 3.63 -3.26
CA ASP A 104 -18.31 3.50 -2.39
C ASP A 104 -18.43 2.10 -1.81
N TRP A 105 -18.10 1.07 -2.60
CA TRP A 105 -18.00 -0.30 -2.10
C TRP A 105 -16.79 -0.52 -1.18
N LEU A 106 -15.65 0.09 -1.48
CA LEU A 106 -14.51 0.10 -0.56
C LEU A 106 -14.92 0.61 0.81
N ARG A 107 -15.61 1.77 0.85
CA ARG A 107 -16.02 2.41 2.08
C ARG A 107 -17.10 1.63 2.84
N SER A 108 -18.13 1.14 2.13
CA SER A 108 -19.33 0.55 2.74
C SER A 108 -19.19 -0.94 3.06
N THR A 109 -18.32 -1.66 2.35
CA THR A 109 -18.27 -3.12 2.41
C THR A 109 -16.87 -3.68 2.56
N ALA A 110 -15.96 -3.41 1.60
CA ALA A 110 -14.64 -4.02 1.61
C ALA A 110 -13.77 -3.55 2.79
N GLY A 111 -13.88 -2.28 3.17
CA GLY A 111 -13.21 -1.72 4.34
C GLY A 111 -13.66 -2.39 5.63
N PRO A 112 -14.95 -2.44 5.97
CA PRO A 112 -15.45 -3.21 7.12
C PRO A 112 -15.03 -4.69 7.12
N MET A 113 -15.02 -5.37 5.97
CA MET A 113 -14.49 -6.73 5.88
C MET A 113 -12.99 -6.78 6.23
N LEU A 114 -12.19 -5.85 5.70
CA LEU A 114 -10.76 -5.75 6.01
C LEU A 114 -10.53 -5.51 7.50
N GLU A 115 -11.30 -4.63 8.14
CA GLU A 115 -11.21 -4.36 9.58
C GLU A 115 -11.45 -5.64 10.41
N SER A 116 -12.42 -6.47 10.01
CA SER A 116 -12.68 -7.77 10.66
C SER A 116 -11.47 -8.71 10.57
N TYR A 117 -10.76 -8.72 9.42
CA TYR A 117 -9.53 -9.50 9.28
C TYR A 117 -8.38 -8.91 10.11
N LEU A 118 -8.23 -7.59 10.12
CA LEU A 118 -7.16 -6.93 10.87
C LEU A 118 -7.34 -7.02 12.38
N ALA A 119 -8.57 -7.13 12.88
CA ALA A 119 -8.84 -7.42 14.30
C ALA A 119 -8.20 -8.75 14.73
N SER A 120 -8.21 -9.77 13.85
CA SER A 120 -7.60 -11.08 14.11
C SER A 120 -6.13 -11.17 13.66
N TYR A 121 -5.76 -10.41 12.62
CA TYR A 121 -4.45 -10.45 11.96
C TYR A 121 -3.83 -9.06 11.81
N PRO A 122 -3.53 -8.35 12.91
CA PRO A 122 -3.13 -6.93 12.87
C PRO A 122 -1.79 -6.66 12.18
N GLU A 123 -0.96 -7.68 11.99
CA GLU A 123 0.35 -7.58 11.34
C GLU A 123 0.31 -7.98 9.86
N SER A 124 -0.88 -8.00 9.26
CA SER A 124 -1.08 -8.40 7.86
C SER A 124 -0.40 -7.45 6.88
N THR A 125 -0.06 -7.98 5.72
CA THR A 125 0.23 -7.18 4.53
C THR A 125 -1.09 -6.94 3.79
N VAL A 126 -1.41 -5.67 3.58
CA VAL A 126 -2.64 -5.22 2.91
C VAL A 126 -2.27 -4.52 1.61
N VAL A 127 -2.85 -4.96 0.51
CA VAL A 127 -2.67 -4.33 -0.81
C VAL A 127 -4.01 -3.83 -1.30
N PHE A 128 -4.13 -2.52 -1.50
CA PHE A 128 -5.30 -1.89 -2.13
C PHE A 128 -5.10 -1.79 -3.63
N GLY A 129 -5.99 -2.38 -4.43
CA GLY A 129 -5.98 -2.38 -5.89
C GLY A 129 -7.30 -1.86 -6.46
N PHE A 130 -7.68 -0.64 -6.10
CA PHE A 130 -8.87 0.06 -6.59
C PHE A 130 -8.55 1.18 -7.55
N GLY A 131 -9.59 1.69 -8.20
CA GLY A 131 -9.57 2.92 -8.98
C GLY A 131 -9.96 2.72 -10.44
N LEU A 132 -9.86 1.51 -11.00
CA LEU A 132 -10.16 1.28 -12.42
C LEU A 132 -11.56 1.74 -12.83
N ASN A 133 -12.54 1.63 -11.93
CA ASN A 133 -13.95 1.91 -12.22
C ASN A 133 -14.37 3.36 -11.96
N ASP A 134 -13.57 4.15 -11.20
CA ASP A 134 -14.00 5.46 -10.72
C ASP A 134 -12.87 6.48 -10.49
N TYR A 135 -11.69 6.23 -11.06
CA TYR A 135 -10.49 7.07 -10.91
C TYR A 135 -10.71 8.54 -11.31
N LEU A 136 -11.60 8.82 -12.25
CA LEU A 136 -11.88 10.17 -12.73
C LEU A 136 -12.58 11.04 -11.67
N TYR A 137 -13.44 10.44 -10.85
CA TYR A 137 -14.37 11.18 -9.99
C TYR A 137 -14.10 11.02 -8.49
N GLN A 138 -13.37 9.98 -8.07
CA GLN A 138 -13.23 9.62 -6.66
C GLN A 138 -11.81 9.76 -6.11
N GLN A 139 -10.87 10.27 -6.90
CA GLN A 139 -9.45 10.34 -6.53
C GLN A 139 -9.23 10.99 -5.15
N ALA A 140 -9.84 12.13 -4.88
CA ALA A 140 -9.69 12.83 -3.60
C ALA A 140 -10.21 12.01 -2.41
N LYS A 141 -11.30 11.27 -2.61
CA LYS A 141 -11.89 10.41 -1.58
C LYS A 141 -10.98 9.22 -1.27
N TYR A 142 -10.38 8.59 -2.30
CA TYR A 142 -9.38 7.53 -2.10
C TYR A 142 -8.18 8.03 -1.30
N ILE A 143 -7.65 9.21 -1.63
CA ILE A 143 -6.52 9.80 -0.91
C ILE A 143 -6.86 10.04 0.56
N ALA A 144 -8.04 10.61 0.85
CA ALA A 144 -8.49 10.84 2.21
C ALA A 144 -8.66 9.53 3.00
N TYR A 145 -9.30 8.52 2.39
CA TYR A 145 -9.49 7.21 2.99
C TYR A 145 -8.16 6.52 3.30
N TYR A 146 -7.24 6.44 2.34
CA TYR A 146 -5.95 5.79 2.54
C TYR A 146 -5.11 6.49 3.60
N ARG A 147 -5.15 7.82 3.68
CA ARG A 147 -4.45 8.58 4.73
C ARG A 147 -4.96 8.22 6.12
N SER A 148 -6.27 8.20 6.29
CA SER A 148 -6.91 7.80 7.55
C SER A 148 -6.62 6.35 7.89
N PHE A 149 -6.76 5.44 6.93
CA PHE A 149 -6.53 4.01 7.12
C PHE A 149 -5.08 3.69 7.51
N ILE A 150 -4.10 4.31 6.83
CA ILE A 150 -2.67 4.15 7.17
C ILE A 150 -2.38 4.64 8.58
N ALA A 151 -2.97 5.76 8.99
CA ALA A 151 -2.76 6.32 10.33
C ALA A 151 -3.33 5.43 11.43
N SER A 152 -4.49 4.80 11.20
CA SER A 152 -5.16 3.93 12.17
C SER A 152 -4.57 2.51 12.26
N HIS A 153 -3.77 2.07 11.26
CA HIS A 153 -3.21 0.71 11.21
C HIS A 153 -1.67 0.66 11.18
N PRO A 154 -0.97 1.18 12.18
CA PRO A 154 0.50 1.27 12.17
C PRO A 154 1.20 -0.11 12.17
N ASN A 155 0.51 -1.17 12.61
CA ASN A 155 1.03 -2.53 12.63
C ASN A 155 0.89 -3.25 11.29
N ALA A 156 -0.08 -2.89 10.46
CA ALA A 156 -0.26 -3.46 9.13
C ALA A 156 0.84 -2.99 8.16
N ASN A 157 1.17 -3.84 7.20
CA ASN A 157 2.10 -3.51 6.13
C ASN A 157 1.32 -3.12 4.88
N ILE A 158 0.98 -1.85 4.74
CA ILE A 158 0.04 -1.35 3.73
C ILE A 158 0.77 -0.98 2.44
N TYR A 159 0.17 -1.37 1.31
CA TYR A 159 0.56 -0.97 -0.04
C TYR A 159 -0.65 -0.49 -0.83
N LEU A 160 -0.44 0.56 -1.62
CA LEU A 160 -1.40 1.13 -2.56
C LEU A 160 -0.91 0.81 -3.97
N MET A 161 -1.52 -0.19 -4.59
CA MET A 161 -1.16 -0.63 -5.93
C MET A 161 -1.67 0.38 -6.97
N SER A 162 -0.84 0.71 -7.95
CA SER A 162 -1.25 1.50 -9.11
C SER A 162 -2.45 0.87 -9.81
N ILE A 163 -3.28 1.68 -10.46
CA ILE A 163 -4.14 1.13 -11.52
C ILE A 163 -3.19 0.56 -12.59
N ASN A 164 -3.29 -0.72 -12.85
CA ASN A 164 -2.41 -1.43 -13.75
C ASN A 164 -2.73 -1.12 -15.23
N PRO A 165 -1.79 -1.27 -16.16
CA PRO A 165 -1.96 -0.82 -17.53
C PRO A 165 -3.11 -1.54 -18.26
N VAL A 166 -3.65 -0.91 -19.29
CA VAL A 166 -4.64 -1.47 -20.20
C VAL A 166 -4.06 -1.61 -21.61
N ILE A 167 -4.65 -2.47 -22.45
CA ILE A 167 -4.28 -2.63 -23.86
C ILE A 167 -5.26 -1.83 -24.70
N GLY A 168 -4.75 -0.85 -25.46
CA GLY A 168 -5.58 0.02 -26.30
C GLY A 168 -6.47 0.96 -25.47
N VAL A 169 -7.71 1.14 -25.95
CA VAL A 169 -8.76 1.84 -25.22
C VAL A 169 -9.80 0.80 -24.82
N GLY A 170 -9.87 0.52 -23.54
CA GLY A 170 -10.84 -0.43 -22.98
C GLY A 170 -12.25 0.14 -22.92
N ALA A 171 -13.19 -0.64 -22.38
CA ALA A 171 -14.55 -0.19 -22.11
C ALA A 171 -14.54 1.13 -21.33
N TYR A 172 -15.52 1.99 -21.55
CA TYR A 172 -15.67 3.30 -20.89
C TYR A 172 -14.50 4.28 -21.12
N ASN A 173 -13.80 4.17 -22.26
CA ASN A 173 -12.65 5.03 -22.63
C ASN A 173 -11.48 4.97 -21.63
N VAL A 174 -11.31 3.88 -20.91
CA VAL A 174 -10.16 3.66 -20.05
C VAL A 174 -8.91 3.44 -20.90
N SER A 175 -7.89 4.25 -20.70
CA SER A 175 -6.60 4.13 -21.38
C SER A 175 -5.44 4.37 -20.41
N ASN A 176 -4.23 4.01 -20.82
CA ASN A 176 -3.03 4.28 -20.00
C ASN A 176 -2.83 5.78 -19.75
N ALA A 177 -3.27 6.65 -20.67
CA ALA A 177 -3.22 8.10 -20.48
C ALA A 177 -4.22 8.58 -19.42
N THR A 178 -5.45 8.05 -19.44
CA THR A 178 -6.52 8.50 -18.52
C THR A 178 -6.35 8.02 -17.09
N ILE A 179 -5.69 6.86 -16.84
CA ILE A 179 -5.44 6.35 -15.48
C ILE A 179 -4.15 6.93 -14.85
N ARG A 180 -3.25 7.49 -15.66
CA ARG A 180 -1.97 8.05 -15.18
C ARG A 180 -2.13 9.11 -14.10
N PRO A 181 -3.02 10.11 -14.21
CA PRO A 181 -3.20 11.13 -13.17
C PRO A 181 -3.53 10.54 -11.79
N PHE A 182 -4.34 9.49 -11.73
CA PHE A 182 -4.66 8.80 -10.48
C PHE A 182 -3.42 8.12 -9.88
N ASN A 183 -2.64 7.42 -10.69
CA ASN A 183 -1.40 6.78 -10.26
C ASN A 183 -0.37 7.81 -9.76
N ASP A 184 -0.24 8.95 -10.45
CA ASP A 184 0.66 10.03 -10.05
C ASP A 184 0.21 10.68 -8.74
N ALA A 185 -1.10 10.82 -8.53
CA ALA A 185 -1.64 11.30 -7.26
C ALA A 185 -1.37 10.33 -6.10
N LEU A 186 -1.52 9.03 -6.30
CA LEU A 186 -1.15 8.02 -5.28
C LEU A 186 0.35 8.08 -4.97
N ARG A 187 1.19 8.11 -6.01
CA ARG A 187 2.66 8.19 -5.85
C ARG A 187 3.08 9.45 -5.10
N LYS A 188 2.48 10.61 -5.44
CA LYS A 188 2.77 11.90 -4.81
C LYS A 188 2.37 11.96 -3.34
N ASN A 189 1.16 11.44 -3.01
CA ASN A 189 0.63 11.50 -1.65
C ASN A 189 1.18 10.41 -0.73
N PHE A 190 1.56 9.26 -1.29
CA PHE A 190 1.96 8.06 -0.55
C PHE A 190 3.23 7.40 -1.11
N PRO A 191 4.34 8.13 -1.28
CA PRO A 191 5.54 7.60 -1.96
C PRO A 191 6.10 6.34 -1.29
N ASP A 192 5.96 6.22 0.04
CA ASP A 192 6.45 5.08 0.81
C ASP A 192 5.50 3.87 0.82
N TYR A 193 4.29 4.04 0.33
CA TYR A 193 3.23 3.02 0.30
C TYR A 193 2.85 2.61 -1.13
N TYR A 194 3.30 3.38 -2.13
CA TYR A 194 2.96 3.15 -3.53
C TYR A 194 3.64 1.89 -4.06
N LEU A 195 2.85 1.01 -4.68
CA LEU A 195 3.31 -0.20 -5.35
C LEU A 195 3.13 -0.03 -6.86
N ASP A 196 4.23 0.21 -7.58
CA ASP A 196 4.23 0.52 -9.01
C ASP A 196 4.12 -0.74 -9.87
N CYS A 197 2.97 -1.41 -9.81
CA CYS A 197 2.67 -2.52 -10.70
C CYS A 197 2.46 -2.08 -12.16
N PHE A 198 2.08 -0.81 -12.39
CA PHE A 198 1.94 -0.28 -13.75
C PHE A 198 3.25 -0.36 -14.53
N SER A 199 4.30 0.24 -14.00
CA SER A 199 5.62 0.22 -14.65
C SER A 199 6.24 -1.18 -14.67
N HIS A 200 6.00 -1.98 -13.62
CA HIS A 200 6.43 -3.37 -13.59
C HIS A 200 5.85 -4.17 -14.75
N LEU A 201 4.54 -4.12 -14.96
CA LEU A 201 3.88 -4.84 -16.05
C LEU A 201 4.30 -4.36 -17.43
N GLN A 202 4.51 -3.05 -17.60
CA GLN A 202 5.06 -2.53 -18.86
C GLN A 202 6.44 -3.11 -19.17
N LYS A 203 7.26 -3.32 -18.15
CA LYS A 203 8.61 -3.90 -18.29
C LYS A 203 8.59 -5.40 -18.58
N VAL A 204 7.77 -6.17 -17.86
CA VAL A 204 7.77 -7.66 -17.94
C VAL A 204 6.74 -8.19 -18.95
N GLY A 205 5.95 -7.31 -19.56
CA GLY A 205 4.87 -7.64 -20.49
C GLY A 205 3.61 -8.15 -19.78
N TYR A 206 2.46 -7.86 -20.35
CA TYR A 206 1.14 -8.25 -19.87
C TYR A 206 0.20 -8.53 -21.04
N TYR A 207 -0.89 -9.25 -20.76
CA TYR A 207 -1.93 -9.54 -21.74
C TYR A 207 -3.32 -9.44 -21.10
N ALA A 208 -4.23 -8.77 -21.80
CA ALA A 208 -5.64 -8.64 -21.44
C ALA A 208 -6.49 -8.80 -22.72
N ALA A 209 -7.33 -9.84 -22.78
CA ALA A 209 -8.10 -10.16 -23.99
C ALA A 209 -9.13 -9.08 -24.33
N ASP A 210 -9.74 -8.47 -23.33
CA ASP A 210 -10.71 -7.38 -23.45
C ASP A 210 -10.09 -5.98 -23.25
N GLY A 211 -8.76 -5.92 -23.21
CA GLY A 211 -7.99 -4.71 -22.95
C GLY A 211 -7.85 -4.36 -21.47
N GLN A 212 -8.63 -4.95 -20.57
CA GLN A 212 -8.65 -4.58 -19.13
C GLN A 212 -8.39 -5.74 -18.16
N HIS A 213 -8.98 -6.92 -18.41
CA HIS A 213 -8.85 -8.08 -17.54
C HIS A 213 -7.73 -9.00 -18.01
N TYR A 214 -6.83 -9.32 -17.12
CA TYR A 214 -5.62 -10.06 -17.44
C TYR A 214 -5.85 -11.57 -17.49
N ASN A 215 -5.00 -12.25 -18.24
CA ASN A 215 -4.89 -13.70 -18.13
C ASN A 215 -4.15 -14.12 -16.85
N THR A 216 -4.26 -15.41 -16.52
CA THR A 216 -3.64 -15.99 -15.33
C THR A 216 -2.12 -15.74 -15.24
N ALA A 217 -1.42 -15.78 -16.38
CA ALA A 217 0.03 -15.55 -16.43
C ALA A 217 0.39 -14.11 -16.01
N THR A 218 -0.38 -13.13 -16.45
CA THR A 218 -0.18 -11.73 -16.05
C THR A 218 -0.53 -11.51 -14.57
N TYR A 219 -1.60 -12.10 -14.05
CA TYR A 219 -1.93 -12.02 -12.63
C TYR A 219 -0.83 -12.61 -11.74
N ARG A 220 -0.17 -13.70 -12.18
CA ARG A 220 1.02 -14.25 -11.48
C ARG A 220 2.17 -13.26 -11.42
N LYS A 221 2.42 -12.47 -12.46
CA LYS A 221 3.46 -11.42 -12.47
C LYS A 221 3.15 -10.28 -11.48
N ILE A 222 1.88 -9.99 -11.21
CA ILE A 222 1.47 -9.01 -10.20
C ILE A 222 1.68 -9.55 -8.78
N TYR A 223 1.43 -10.85 -8.58
CA TYR A 223 1.48 -11.49 -7.27
C TYR A 223 2.92 -11.75 -6.78
N ASN A 224 3.82 -12.14 -7.70
CA ASN A 224 5.23 -12.50 -7.41
C ASN A 224 6.13 -11.28 -7.37
#